data_dabcf7b9078f5f9e701e2c88841eb297
#
_entry.id   dabcf7b9078f5f9e701e2c88841eb297
#
_cell.length_a   1.000
_cell.length_b   1.000
_cell.length_c   1.000
_cell.angle_alpha   90.00
_cell.angle_beta   90.00
_cell.angle_gamma   90.00
#
_symmetry.space_group_name_H-M   'P 1'
#
loop_
_entity.id
_entity.type
_entity.pdbx_description
1 polymer ?
#
loop_
_entity_poly.entity_id
_entity_poly.type
_entity_poly.pdbx_seq_one_letter_code
_entity_poly.pdbx_strand_id
1 'polypeptide(L)'
;MTNSSDFCFNSIPIPSRNPKPRHHGLTMMIDWGLPYNLQLDCLQSQGLYVDEAKIAGSIPGVMPGDYLKKKIEAYKSKGIFTFPGGLFAEMAIAKGFYDEFLEEAATAGFSGIEVSDNILEIEPEKKKSVIAKAVNEYGLTVMGEVGRKEGSMTKDELIADVELCLEAGASFVLLEAHELFHGDIRVDVLEDLNRRVPPEKLMFELPVTHLPDVTKSYKTKILYWMIKQFGPDVNLANVEWDEVYFTEITRRGISGDESDQYKSEG
;
A
#
# COMPACT_ATOMS: atom_id res chain seq x y z
N MET A 1 -10.12 5.19 -20.33
CA MET A 1 -9.48 4.16 -21.19
C MET A 1 -8.35 4.86 -21.93
N THR A 2 -7.09 4.57 -21.59
CA THR A 2 -5.95 4.99 -22.41
C THR A 2 -6.01 4.18 -23.68
N ASN A 3 -6.23 4.82 -24.82
CA ASN A 3 -6.15 4.18 -26.13
C ASN A 3 -4.71 3.71 -26.35
N SER A 4 -4.51 2.58 -27.00
CA SER A 4 -3.17 2.10 -27.39
C SER A 4 -2.40 3.14 -28.22
N SER A 5 -3.10 4.10 -28.84
CA SER A 5 -2.53 5.23 -29.58
C SER A 5 -1.81 6.28 -28.71
N ASP A 6 -1.97 6.22 -27.39
CA ASP A 6 -1.36 7.20 -26.48
C ASP A 6 0.11 6.90 -26.15
N PHE A 7 0.62 5.73 -26.56
CA PHE A 7 2.00 5.30 -26.32
C PHE A 7 2.82 5.28 -27.61
N CYS A 8 4.13 5.59 -27.50
CA CYS A 8 5.00 5.72 -28.67
C CYS A 8 5.37 4.40 -29.36
N PHE A 9 5.45 3.28 -28.64
CA PHE A 9 5.92 1.99 -29.17
C PHE A 9 4.77 1.00 -29.39
N ASN A 10 3.69 1.43 -30.03
CA ASN A 10 2.46 0.66 -30.20
C ASN A 10 2.60 -0.61 -31.04
N SER A 11 3.64 -0.71 -31.87
CA SER A 11 3.92 -1.90 -32.69
C SER A 11 4.66 -3.00 -31.93
N ILE A 12 5.17 -2.69 -30.74
CA ILE A 12 5.87 -3.67 -29.89
C ILE A 12 4.85 -4.32 -28.97
N PRO A 13 4.71 -5.65 -28.96
CA PRO A 13 3.76 -6.33 -28.10
C PRO A 13 4.24 -6.28 -26.65
N ILE A 14 3.66 -5.38 -25.85
CA ILE A 14 3.90 -5.28 -24.42
C ILE A 14 2.70 -5.90 -23.69
N PRO A 15 2.90 -6.82 -22.74
CA PRO A 15 1.80 -7.40 -21.98
C PRO A 15 0.93 -6.34 -21.34
N SER A 16 -0.39 -6.48 -21.51
CA SER A 16 -1.36 -5.52 -20.99
C SER A 16 -1.61 -5.76 -19.51
N ARG A 17 -2.02 -4.72 -18.81
CA ARG A 17 -2.55 -4.78 -17.45
C ARG A 17 -3.95 -4.18 -17.42
N ASN A 18 -4.72 -4.58 -16.40
CA ASN A 18 -6.06 -4.04 -16.18
C ASN A 18 -6.01 -2.50 -16.08
N PRO A 19 -6.91 -1.79 -16.77
CA PRO A 19 -7.00 -0.34 -16.64
C PRO A 19 -7.58 0.06 -15.27
N LYS A 20 -7.37 1.30 -14.87
CA LYS A 20 -8.05 1.87 -13.69
C LYS A 20 -9.55 2.11 -13.98
N PRO A 21 -10.44 1.97 -12.97
CA PRO A 21 -10.16 1.54 -11.60
C PRO A 21 -9.87 0.04 -11.53
N ARG A 22 -8.86 -0.35 -10.75
CA ARG A 22 -8.45 -1.73 -10.51
C ARG A 22 -8.95 -2.22 -9.16
N HIS A 23 -9.17 -3.53 -9.03
CA HIS A 23 -9.52 -4.18 -7.77
C HIS A 23 -8.44 -5.19 -7.31
N HIS A 24 -7.48 -5.49 -8.18
CA HIS A 24 -6.30 -6.32 -7.93
C HIS A 24 -5.14 -5.83 -8.78
N GLY A 25 -3.93 -6.20 -8.44
CA GLY A 25 -2.73 -5.64 -9.01
C GLY A 25 -2.53 -4.17 -8.62
N LEU A 26 -3.04 -3.78 -7.46
CA LEU A 26 -2.95 -2.41 -6.97
C LEU A 26 -1.49 -2.03 -6.68
N THR A 27 -1.17 -0.79 -6.96
CA THR A 27 0.09 -0.18 -6.57
C THR A 27 -0.20 0.99 -5.64
N MET A 28 0.15 0.84 -4.37
CA MET A 28 0.09 1.90 -3.39
C MET A 28 1.44 2.60 -3.31
N MET A 29 1.46 3.88 -3.67
CA MET A 29 2.64 4.72 -3.56
C MET A 29 2.74 5.30 -2.15
N ILE A 30 3.95 5.27 -1.58
CA ILE A 30 4.24 5.96 -0.32
C ILE A 30 4.79 7.35 -0.57
N ASP A 31 4.17 8.37 0.03
CA ASP A 31 4.55 9.78 -0.07
C ASP A 31 5.23 10.25 1.22
N TRP A 32 6.54 10.34 1.21
CA TRP A 32 7.37 10.85 2.31
C TRP A 32 7.47 12.39 2.33
N GLY A 33 6.42 13.09 1.97
CA GLY A 33 6.41 14.55 1.90
C GLY A 33 6.89 15.07 0.54
N LEU A 34 6.62 14.34 -0.54
CA LEU A 34 6.97 14.73 -1.91
C LEU A 34 6.52 16.18 -2.19
N PRO A 35 7.43 17.06 -2.64
CA PRO A 35 7.07 18.43 -2.98
C PRO A 35 5.97 18.50 -4.05
N TYR A 36 5.04 19.43 -3.89
CA TYR A 36 3.82 19.47 -4.72
C TYR A 36 4.08 19.49 -6.23
N ASN A 37 5.03 20.26 -6.71
CA ASN A 37 5.34 20.32 -8.14
C ASN A 37 5.89 18.98 -8.65
N LEU A 38 6.74 18.31 -7.88
CA LEU A 38 7.24 16.99 -8.22
C LEU A 38 6.11 15.96 -8.17
N GLN A 39 5.19 16.07 -7.21
CA GLN A 39 3.97 15.25 -7.19
C GLN A 39 3.16 15.41 -8.48
N LEU A 40 2.96 16.64 -8.98
CA LEU A 40 2.24 16.86 -10.23
C LEU A 40 2.95 16.23 -11.42
N ASP A 41 4.27 16.33 -11.51
CA ASP A 41 5.07 15.69 -12.55
C ASP A 41 4.96 14.16 -12.50
N CYS A 42 5.02 13.57 -11.28
CA CYS A 42 4.81 12.15 -11.07
C CYS A 42 3.40 11.72 -11.51
N LEU A 43 2.37 12.49 -11.12
CA LEU A 43 0.99 12.19 -11.49
C LEU A 43 0.74 12.29 -12.99
N GLN A 44 1.40 13.20 -13.66
CA GLN A 44 1.31 13.35 -15.11
C GLN A 44 1.98 12.19 -15.85
N SER A 45 3.15 11.77 -15.40
CA SER A 45 3.96 10.73 -16.06
C SER A 45 3.50 9.31 -15.74
N GLN A 46 3.22 9.01 -14.47
CA GLN A 46 3.02 7.65 -13.97
C GLN A 46 1.75 7.45 -13.14
N GLY A 47 0.91 8.47 -12.98
CA GLY A 47 -0.31 8.40 -12.16
C GLY A 47 -1.30 7.33 -12.63
N LEU A 48 -1.24 6.90 -13.89
CA LEU A 48 -2.06 5.80 -14.39
C LEU A 48 -1.67 4.42 -13.79
N TYR A 49 -0.48 4.30 -13.20
CA TYR A 49 0.02 3.08 -12.57
C TYR A 49 -0.12 3.08 -11.04
N VAL A 50 -0.48 4.23 -10.45
CA VAL A 50 -0.70 4.39 -9.02
C VAL A 50 -2.20 4.32 -8.71
N ASP A 51 -2.62 3.43 -7.83
CA ASP A 51 -4.02 3.27 -7.42
C ASP A 51 -4.31 3.97 -6.10
N GLU A 52 -3.33 3.96 -5.21
CA GLU A 52 -3.42 4.52 -3.86
C GLU A 52 -2.16 5.31 -3.51
N ALA A 53 -2.30 6.28 -2.64
CA ALA A 53 -1.20 7.08 -2.11
C ALA A 53 -1.31 7.22 -0.58
N LYS A 54 -0.36 6.63 0.15
CA LYS A 54 -0.20 6.76 1.58
C LYS A 54 0.71 7.96 1.88
N ILE A 55 0.19 9.01 2.53
CA ILE A 55 1.05 10.06 3.11
C ILE A 55 1.63 9.51 4.39
N ALA A 56 2.94 9.24 4.37
CA ALA A 56 3.62 8.36 5.31
C ALA A 56 3.62 8.85 6.76
N GLY A 57 3.52 7.91 7.69
CA GLY A 57 3.67 8.15 9.12
C GLY A 57 2.80 9.30 9.64
N SER A 58 3.39 10.16 10.46
CA SER A 58 2.74 11.35 11.02
C SER A 58 3.02 12.64 10.22
N ILE A 59 3.50 12.53 8.97
CA ILE A 59 3.76 13.68 8.07
C ILE A 59 2.53 14.59 7.94
N PRO A 60 1.28 14.08 7.83
CA PRO A 60 0.10 14.95 7.79
C PRO A 60 0.01 15.91 8.97
N GLY A 61 0.42 15.49 10.17
CA GLY A 61 0.37 16.31 11.38
C GLY A 61 1.42 17.44 11.46
N VAL A 62 2.44 17.43 10.59
CA VAL A 62 3.49 18.46 10.54
C VAL A 62 3.50 19.24 9.21
N MET A 63 2.63 18.86 8.26
CA MET A 63 2.49 19.56 6.99
C MET A 63 1.52 20.73 7.14
N PRO A 64 1.79 21.91 6.54
CA PRO A 64 0.82 23.01 6.53
C PRO A 64 -0.54 22.57 5.94
N GLY A 65 -1.65 22.86 6.63
CA GLY A 65 -2.96 22.28 6.32
C GLY A 65 -3.44 22.55 4.88
N ASP A 66 -3.29 23.77 4.36
CA ASP A 66 -3.66 24.07 2.97
C ASP A 66 -2.80 23.35 1.95
N TYR A 67 -1.52 23.10 2.30
CA TYR A 67 -0.60 22.35 1.45
C TYR A 67 -0.98 20.88 1.42
N LEU A 68 -1.34 20.29 2.57
CA LEU A 68 -1.84 18.92 2.68
C LEU A 68 -3.11 18.73 1.85
N LYS A 69 -4.11 19.59 2.01
CA LYS A 69 -5.36 19.55 1.24
C LYS A 69 -5.11 19.62 -0.27
N LYS A 70 -4.22 20.50 -0.70
CA LYS A 70 -3.83 20.64 -2.10
C LYS A 70 -3.18 19.37 -2.65
N LYS A 71 -2.34 18.69 -1.86
CA LYS A 71 -1.73 17.42 -2.24
C LYS A 71 -2.76 16.30 -2.38
N ILE A 72 -3.66 16.18 -1.41
CA ILE A 72 -4.74 15.19 -1.42
C ILE A 72 -5.63 15.38 -2.66
N GLU A 73 -6.02 16.62 -2.96
CA GLU A 73 -6.85 16.94 -4.13
C GLU A 73 -6.15 16.56 -5.45
N ALA A 74 -4.86 16.79 -5.56
CA ALA A 74 -4.08 16.40 -6.74
C ALA A 74 -4.11 14.89 -6.97
N TYR A 75 -3.96 14.06 -5.93
CA TYR A 75 -4.12 12.61 -6.03
C TYR A 75 -5.54 12.22 -6.44
N LYS A 76 -6.55 12.75 -5.74
CA LYS A 76 -7.96 12.45 -6.02
C LYS A 76 -8.38 12.83 -7.45
N SER A 77 -7.83 13.91 -8.01
CA SER A 77 -8.09 14.33 -9.40
C SER A 77 -7.64 13.30 -10.44
N LYS A 78 -6.76 12.37 -10.04
CA LYS A 78 -6.29 11.25 -10.87
C LYS A 78 -6.95 9.91 -10.49
N GLY A 79 -8.01 9.93 -9.68
CA GLY A 79 -8.67 8.73 -9.19
C GLY A 79 -7.74 7.87 -8.31
N ILE A 80 -6.85 8.51 -7.55
CA ILE A 80 -5.96 7.85 -6.61
C ILE A 80 -6.55 7.99 -5.22
N PHE A 81 -6.77 6.86 -4.55
CA PHE A 81 -7.24 6.81 -3.18
C PHE A 81 -6.14 7.30 -2.22
N THR A 82 -6.49 8.12 -1.24
CA THR A 82 -5.50 8.72 -0.34
C THR A 82 -5.82 8.50 1.13
N PHE A 83 -4.81 8.25 1.93
CA PHE A 83 -4.93 8.06 3.37
C PHE A 83 -3.63 8.42 4.12
N PRO A 84 -3.70 8.77 5.42
CA PRO A 84 -2.55 8.96 6.27
C PRO A 84 -2.01 7.60 6.74
N GLY A 85 -0.70 7.49 6.97
CA GLY A 85 -0.10 6.26 7.51
C GLY A 85 -0.55 5.93 8.94
N GLY A 86 -0.63 4.63 9.26
CA GLY A 86 -1.22 4.10 10.48
C GLY A 86 -0.57 4.55 11.78
N LEU A 87 0.73 4.85 11.77
CA LEU A 87 1.42 5.39 12.95
C LEU A 87 0.73 6.64 13.52
N PHE A 88 0.12 7.45 12.67
CA PHE A 88 -0.60 8.65 13.13
C PHE A 88 -1.91 8.27 13.84
N ALA A 89 -2.61 7.26 13.35
CA ALA A 89 -3.78 6.70 14.03
C ALA A 89 -3.39 6.03 15.36
N GLU A 90 -2.31 5.24 15.39
CA GLU A 90 -1.79 4.64 16.64
C GLU A 90 -1.54 5.70 17.72
N MET A 91 -0.86 6.79 17.34
CA MET A 91 -0.60 7.89 18.25
C MET A 91 -1.89 8.54 18.76
N ALA A 92 -2.87 8.76 17.90
CA ALA A 92 -4.16 9.34 18.27
C ALA A 92 -4.94 8.41 19.22
N ILE A 93 -4.95 7.10 18.94
CA ILE A 93 -5.58 6.07 19.81
C ILE A 93 -4.93 6.07 21.19
N ALA A 94 -3.60 6.02 21.25
CA ALA A 94 -2.86 5.97 22.51
C ALA A 94 -3.04 7.21 23.38
N LYS A 95 -3.24 8.37 22.75
CA LYS A 95 -3.43 9.65 23.45
C LYS A 95 -4.89 9.99 23.70
N GLY A 96 -5.86 9.19 23.23
CA GLY A 96 -7.27 9.41 23.40
C GLY A 96 -7.88 10.48 22.49
N PHE A 97 -7.26 10.79 21.36
CA PHE A 97 -7.67 11.77 20.34
C PHE A 97 -8.09 11.09 19.02
N TYR A 98 -8.62 9.87 19.09
CA TYR A 98 -8.96 9.15 17.87
C TYR A 98 -10.14 9.76 17.12
N ASP A 99 -11.13 10.32 17.83
CA ASP A 99 -12.29 10.97 17.22
C ASP A 99 -11.87 12.22 16.47
N GLU A 100 -11.03 13.05 17.08
CA GLU A 100 -10.47 14.24 16.45
C GLU A 100 -9.63 13.88 15.22
N PHE A 101 -8.85 12.80 15.29
CA PHE A 101 -8.09 12.29 14.14
C PHE A 101 -9.01 11.91 12.98
N LEU A 102 -10.14 11.24 13.23
CA LEU A 102 -11.10 10.85 12.20
C LEU A 102 -11.77 12.07 11.56
N GLU A 103 -12.19 13.06 12.38
CA GLU A 103 -12.78 14.31 11.92
C GLU A 103 -11.79 15.13 11.07
N GLU A 104 -10.55 15.24 11.53
CA GLU A 104 -9.50 15.98 10.82
C GLU A 104 -9.08 15.30 9.53
N ALA A 105 -8.98 13.97 9.50
CA ALA A 105 -8.70 13.19 8.29
C ALA A 105 -9.80 13.42 7.23
N ALA A 106 -11.07 13.34 7.63
CA ALA A 106 -12.19 13.61 6.75
C ALA A 106 -12.19 15.06 6.25
N THR A 107 -11.94 16.04 7.15
CA THR A 107 -11.87 17.47 6.81
C THR A 107 -10.71 17.82 5.90
N ALA A 108 -9.57 17.13 6.04
CA ALA A 108 -8.42 17.26 5.13
C ALA A 108 -8.73 16.72 3.73
N GLY A 109 -9.75 15.87 3.60
CA GLY A 109 -10.22 15.31 2.34
C GLY A 109 -9.62 13.93 2.04
N PHE A 110 -9.02 13.25 3.00
CA PHE A 110 -8.57 11.86 2.82
C PHE A 110 -9.74 10.95 2.42
N SER A 111 -9.45 9.96 1.61
CA SER A 111 -10.43 8.97 1.14
C SER A 111 -10.69 7.88 2.18
N GLY A 112 -9.75 7.67 3.08
CA GLY A 112 -9.80 6.69 4.16
C GLY A 112 -8.68 6.88 5.15
N ILE A 113 -8.50 5.90 6.02
CA ILE A 113 -7.43 5.85 7.03
C ILE A 113 -6.81 4.46 7.10
N GLU A 114 -5.59 4.40 7.63
CA GLU A 114 -4.93 3.15 8.02
C GLU A 114 -5.00 2.99 9.53
N VAL A 115 -5.36 1.80 10.00
CA VAL A 115 -5.34 1.41 11.41
C VAL A 115 -4.31 0.32 11.59
N SER A 116 -3.24 0.62 12.31
CA SER A 116 -2.14 -0.28 12.63
C SER A 116 -1.94 -0.42 14.15
N ASP A 117 -1.17 -1.41 14.53
CA ASP A 117 -0.67 -1.65 15.89
C ASP A 117 0.79 -2.14 15.89
N ASN A 118 1.57 -1.58 14.95
CA ASN A 118 2.92 -2.05 14.66
C ASN A 118 3.95 -1.64 15.72
N ILE A 119 3.71 -0.51 16.39
CA ILE A 119 4.61 0.08 17.40
C ILE A 119 3.92 0.08 18.77
N LEU A 120 2.64 0.44 18.81
CA LEU A 120 1.83 0.45 20.02
C LEU A 120 0.89 -0.74 19.97
N GLU A 121 1.13 -1.71 20.84
CA GLU A 121 0.26 -2.87 20.94
C GLU A 121 -1.16 -2.45 21.34
N ILE A 122 -2.13 -2.77 20.48
CA ILE A 122 -3.55 -2.50 20.70
C ILE A 122 -4.25 -3.84 20.92
N GLU A 123 -4.97 -3.96 22.04
CA GLU A 123 -5.76 -5.16 22.30
C GLU A 123 -6.72 -5.46 21.13
N PRO A 124 -6.89 -6.73 20.71
CA PRO A 124 -7.70 -7.12 19.54
C PRO A 124 -9.11 -6.52 19.53
N GLU A 125 -9.81 -6.56 20.66
CA GLU A 125 -11.16 -5.98 20.79
C GLU A 125 -11.16 -4.45 20.61
N LYS A 126 -10.09 -3.79 21.06
CA LYS A 126 -9.92 -2.35 20.83
C LYS A 126 -9.64 -2.06 19.39
N LYS A 127 -8.77 -2.83 18.72
CA LYS A 127 -8.48 -2.71 17.26
C LYS A 127 -9.76 -2.89 16.46
N LYS A 128 -10.53 -3.93 16.74
CA LYS A 128 -11.86 -4.17 16.15
C LYS A 128 -12.80 -2.97 16.33
N SER A 129 -12.88 -2.44 17.56
CA SER A 129 -13.75 -1.31 17.89
C SER A 129 -13.36 -0.03 17.15
N VAL A 130 -12.07 0.33 17.05
CA VAL A 130 -11.65 1.56 16.35
C VAL A 130 -11.82 1.46 14.84
N ILE A 131 -11.62 0.28 14.23
CA ILE A 131 -11.92 0.03 12.82
C ILE A 131 -13.43 0.20 12.59
N ALA A 132 -14.25 -0.52 13.35
CA ALA A 132 -15.71 -0.46 13.22
C ALA A 132 -16.25 0.97 13.42
N LYS A 133 -15.68 1.74 14.35
CA LYS A 133 -16.05 3.14 14.57
C LYS A 133 -15.79 4.01 13.34
N ALA A 134 -14.58 3.93 12.78
CA ALA A 134 -14.22 4.71 11.59
C ALA A 134 -15.14 4.40 10.40
N VAL A 135 -15.49 3.12 10.20
CA VAL A 135 -16.39 2.68 9.13
C VAL A 135 -17.82 3.13 9.39
N ASN A 136 -18.38 2.85 10.57
CA ASN A 136 -19.82 2.98 10.82
C ASN A 136 -20.27 4.39 11.23
N GLU A 137 -19.42 5.11 11.97
CA GLU A 137 -19.77 6.44 12.49
C GLU A 137 -19.26 7.56 11.59
N TYR A 138 -18.09 7.36 10.96
CA TYR A 138 -17.47 8.39 10.11
C TYR A 138 -17.57 8.10 8.61
N GLY A 139 -18.00 6.88 8.22
CA GLY A 139 -18.13 6.49 6.82
C GLY A 139 -16.80 6.43 6.07
N LEU A 140 -15.69 6.29 6.78
CA LEU A 140 -14.35 6.22 6.20
C LEU A 140 -14.05 4.82 5.72
N THR A 141 -13.34 4.72 4.60
CA THR A 141 -12.71 3.46 4.20
C THR A 141 -11.52 3.19 5.11
N VAL A 142 -11.43 1.99 5.67
CA VAL A 142 -10.34 1.61 6.56
C VAL A 142 -9.47 0.54 5.92
N MET A 143 -8.17 0.75 5.94
CA MET A 143 -7.15 -0.26 5.71
C MET A 143 -6.66 -0.74 7.08
N GLY A 144 -6.81 -2.04 7.36
CA GLY A 144 -6.17 -2.64 8.54
C GLY A 144 -4.71 -2.94 8.22
N GLU A 145 -3.79 -2.69 9.11
CA GLU A 145 -2.41 -3.13 8.97
C GLU A 145 -2.10 -4.19 10.02
N VAL A 146 -1.42 -5.26 9.61
CA VAL A 146 -1.10 -6.42 10.44
C VAL A 146 0.37 -6.77 10.31
N GLY A 147 1.00 -7.10 11.43
CA GLY A 147 2.41 -7.41 11.54
C GLY A 147 3.14 -6.42 12.43
N ARG A 148 4.31 -6.79 12.94
CA ARG A 148 5.08 -5.98 13.89
C ARG A 148 6.37 -5.46 13.27
N LYS A 149 6.75 -4.24 13.66
CA LYS A 149 8.06 -3.64 13.29
C LYS A 149 9.17 -4.11 14.22
N GLU A 150 8.82 -4.61 15.39
CA GLU A 150 9.75 -5.21 16.35
C GLU A 150 9.19 -6.54 16.85
N GLY A 151 10.01 -7.58 16.86
CA GLY A 151 9.57 -8.95 17.16
C GLY A 151 8.92 -9.64 15.98
N SER A 152 8.13 -10.67 16.23
CA SER A 152 7.36 -11.39 15.21
C SER A 152 6.11 -12.01 15.83
N MET A 153 5.05 -12.05 15.04
CA MET A 153 3.83 -12.80 15.35
C MET A 153 3.98 -14.25 14.93
N THR A 154 3.32 -15.14 15.63
CA THR A 154 3.11 -16.50 15.10
C THR A 154 2.23 -16.45 13.87
N LYS A 155 2.26 -17.50 13.05
CA LYS A 155 1.40 -17.58 11.87
C LYS A 155 -0.09 -17.46 12.21
N ASP A 156 -0.51 -18.16 13.29
CA ASP A 156 -1.92 -18.18 13.69
C ASP A 156 -2.38 -16.82 14.25
N GLU A 157 -1.54 -16.12 15.01
CA GLU A 157 -1.82 -14.75 15.46
C GLU A 157 -1.96 -13.78 14.29
N LEU A 158 -1.05 -13.85 13.32
CA LEU A 158 -1.09 -12.97 12.15
C LEU A 158 -2.35 -13.20 11.30
N ILE A 159 -2.72 -14.45 11.05
CA ILE A 159 -3.94 -14.80 10.32
C ILE A 159 -5.19 -14.35 11.09
N ALA A 160 -5.23 -14.57 12.39
CA ALA A 160 -6.36 -14.15 13.22
C ALA A 160 -6.54 -12.62 13.21
N ASP A 161 -5.44 -11.86 13.22
CA ASP A 161 -5.50 -10.40 13.16
C ASP A 161 -5.95 -9.88 11.78
N VAL A 162 -5.57 -10.56 10.70
CA VAL A 162 -6.11 -10.27 9.34
C VAL A 162 -7.62 -10.49 9.30
N GLU A 163 -8.08 -11.64 9.81
CA GLU A 163 -9.51 -11.97 9.87
C GLU A 163 -10.27 -10.95 10.73
N LEU A 164 -9.72 -10.57 11.89
CA LEU A 164 -10.28 -9.55 12.78
C LEU A 164 -10.44 -8.19 12.07
N CYS A 165 -9.43 -7.72 11.36
CA CYS A 165 -9.51 -6.46 10.61
C CYS A 165 -10.64 -6.48 9.57
N LEU A 166 -10.75 -7.58 8.81
CA LEU A 166 -11.78 -7.73 7.78
C LEU A 166 -13.19 -7.84 8.40
N GLU A 167 -13.36 -8.59 9.50
CA GLU A 167 -14.62 -8.68 10.25
C GLU A 167 -15.05 -7.33 10.84
N ALA A 168 -14.09 -6.51 11.25
CA ALA A 168 -14.35 -5.17 11.77
C ALA A 168 -14.80 -4.18 10.68
N GLY A 169 -14.68 -4.55 9.40
CA GLY A 169 -15.11 -3.74 8.26
C GLY A 169 -13.97 -3.10 7.48
N ALA A 170 -12.71 -3.47 7.72
CA ALA A 170 -11.62 -3.03 6.88
C ALA A 170 -11.84 -3.48 5.42
N SER A 171 -11.56 -2.59 4.46
CA SER A 171 -11.74 -2.86 3.04
C SER A 171 -10.71 -3.85 2.52
N PHE A 172 -9.50 -3.76 3.02
CA PHE A 172 -8.39 -4.70 2.83
C PHE A 172 -7.37 -4.57 3.96
N VAL A 173 -6.41 -5.48 3.99
CA VAL A 173 -5.37 -5.54 5.01
C VAL A 173 -4.00 -5.39 4.39
N LEU A 174 -3.23 -4.44 4.90
CA LEU A 174 -1.80 -4.27 4.66
C LEU A 174 -1.03 -5.26 5.53
N LEU A 175 -0.03 -5.89 4.96
CA LEU A 175 0.86 -6.80 5.67
C LEU A 175 2.24 -6.17 5.79
N GLU A 176 2.66 -5.93 7.03
CA GLU A 176 3.92 -5.25 7.37
C GLU A 176 5.14 -5.98 6.80
N ALA A 177 5.97 -5.25 6.08
CA ALA A 177 7.14 -5.80 5.41
C ALA A 177 8.16 -6.42 6.36
N HIS A 178 8.39 -5.82 7.54
CA HIS A 178 9.32 -6.36 8.52
C HIS A 178 8.87 -7.73 9.02
N GLU A 179 7.58 -7.88 9.31
CA GLU A 179 6.99 -9.15 9.74
C GLU A 179 7.21 -10.28 8.74
N LEU A 180 7.16 -9.97 7.45
CA LEU A 180 7.19 -10.98 6.38
C LEU A 180 8.59 -11.24 5.81
N PHE A 181 9.46 -10.23 5.81
CA PHE A 181 10.70 -10.24 5.02
C PHE A 181 11.97 -10.00 5.84
N HIS A 182 11.86 -9.75 7.15
CA HIS A 182 13.05 -9.61 7.99
C HIS A 182 13.66 -10.99 8.28
N GLY A 183 14.89 -11.21 7.83
CA GLY A 183 15.53 -12.52 7.84
C GLY A 183 15.05 -13.40 6.67
N ASP A 184 14.52 -14.57 6.95
CA ASP A 184 13.97 -15.47 5.93
C ASP A 184 12.54 -15.07 5.57
N ILE A 185 12.22 -15.12 4.28
CA ILE A 185 10.84 -14.84 3.81
C ILE A 185 9.89 -15.88 4.40
N ARG A 186 8.82 -15.42 5.03
CA ARG A 186 7.81 -16.27 5.65
C ARG A 186 6.83 -16.84 4.61
N VAL A 187 7.36 -17.70 3.73
CA VAL A 187 6.61 -18.28 2.62
C VAL A 187 5.37 -19.03 3.10
N ASP A 188 5.48 -19.78 4.19
CA ASP A 188 4.37 -20.55 4.78
C ASP A 188 3.19 -19.67 5.23
N VAL A 189 3.48 -18.48 5.74
CA VAL A 189 2.46 -17.48 6.12
C VAL A 189 1.80 -16.90 4.87
N LEU A 190 2.61 -16.50 3.90
CA LEU A 190 2.13 -15.89 2.66
C LEU A 190 1.25 -16.85 1.85
N GLU A 191 1.61 -18.13 1.76
CA GLU A 191 0.81 -19.15 1.08
C GLU A 191 -0.50 -19.43 1.82
N ASP A 192 -0.48 -19.45 3.16
CA ASP A 192 -1.68 -19.66 3.97
C ASP A 192 -2.66 -18.49 3.83
N LEU A 193 -2.17 -17.25 3.92
CA LEU A 193 -2.98 -16.06 3.72
C LEU A 193 -3.61 -16.05 2.33
N ASN A 194 -2.83 -16.31 1.29
CA ASN A 194 -3.35 -16.33 -0.09
C ASN A 194 -4.39 -17.43 -0.35
N ARG A 195 -4.41 -18.49 0.46
CA ARG A 195 -5.47 -19.52 0.42
C ARG A 195 -6.74 -19.15 1.16
N ARG A 196 -6.61 -18.45 2.29
CA ARG A 196 -7.72 -18.17 3.21
C ARG A 196 -8.43 -16.86 2.92
N VAL A 197 -7.68 -15.87 2.44
CA VAL A 197 -8.17 -14.51 2.22
C VAL A 197 -8.17 -14.22 0.72
N PRO A 198 -9.26 -13.67 0.16
CA PRO A 198 -9.29 -13.26 -1.24
C PRO A 198 -8.12 -12.30 -1.56
N PRO A 199 -7.38 -12.51 -2.67
CA PRO A 199 -6.19 -11.70 -2.99
C PRO A 199 -6.44 -10.20 -3.06
N GLU A 200 -7.65 -9.79 -3.47
CA GLU A 200 -8.06 -8.38 -3.50
C GLU A 200 -8.22 -7.74 -2.11
N LYS A 201 -8.23 -8.57 -1.05
CA LYS A 201 -8.31 -8.13 0.34
C LYS A 201 -6.94 -8.02 1.02
N LEU A 202 -5.89 -8.46 0.36
CA LEU A 202 -4.52 -8.40 0.88
C LEU A 202 -3.68 -7.43 0.07
N MET A 203 -2.83 -6.68 0.74
CA MET A 203 -1.81 -5.84 0.13
C MET A 203 -0.50 -6.01 0.90
N PHE A 204 0.58 -6.28 0.19
CA PHE A 204 1.87 -6.57 0.79
C PHE A 204 2.77 -5.35 0.74
N GLU A 205 3.24 -4.91 1.90
CA GLU A 205 4.21 -3.84 1.98
C GLU A 205 5.58 -4.28 1.49
N LEU A 206 6.19 -3.47 0.64
CA LEU A 206 7.60 -3.58 0.33
C LEU A 206 8.42 -2.91 1.43
N PRO A 207 9.63 -3.43 1.75
CA PRO A 207 10.50 -2.79 2.73
C PRO A 207 10.80 -1.33 2.38
N VAL A 208 10.71 -0.42 3.35
CA VAL A 208 10.95 1.01 3.13
C VAL A 208 12.41 1.37 3.32
N THR A 209 13.00 2.09 2.36
CA THR A 209 14.43 2.42 2.33
C THR A 209 14.84 3.50 3.34
N HIS A 210 13.89 4.10 4.06
CA HIS A 210 14.14 5.01 5.17
C HIS A 210 14.53 4.30 6.48
N LEU A 211 14.31 2.98 6.55
CA LEU A 211 14.74 2.19 7.70
C LEU A 211 16.23 1.83 7.58
N PRO A 212 16.96 1.80 8.70
CA PRO A 212 18.33 1.28 8.72
C PRO A 212 18.39 -0.13 8.11
N ASP A 213 19.49 -0.42 7.42
CA ASP A 213 19.77 -1.74 6.81
C ASP A 213 18.86 -2.16 5.64
N VAL A 214 17.86 -1.37 5.26
CA VAL A 214 17.04 -1.60 4.07
C VAL A 214 17.63 -0.89 2.87
N THR A 215 18.17 -1.67 1.92
CA THR A 215 18.71 -1.13 0.66
C THR A 215 17.69 -1.21 -0.48
N LYS A 216 17.81 -0.33 -1.49
CA LYS A 216 17.01 -0.44 -2.72
C LYS A 216 17.18 -1.80 -3.39
N SER A 217 18.38 -2.36 -3.39
CA SER A 217 18.65 -3.70 -3.94
C SER A 217 17.85 -4.79 -3.23
N TYR A 218 17.77 -4.74 -1.90
CA TYR A 218 16.95 -5.67 -1.12
C TYR A 218 15.47 -5.51 -1.43
N LYS A 219 14.96 -4.29 -1.43
CA LYS A 219 13.56 -3.99 -1.80
C LYS A 219 13.21 -4.48 -3.20
N THR A 220 14.09 -4.25 -4.18
CA THR A 220 13.95 -4.75 -5.56
C THR A 220 13.87 -6.27 -5.60
N LYS A 221 14.72 -6.97 -4.84
CA LYS A 221 14.68 -8.44 -4.75
C LYS A 221 13.34 -8.95 -4.21
N ILE A 222 12.79 -8.30 -3.18
CA ILE A 222 11.46 -8.63 -2.65
C ILE A 222 10.37 -8.35 -3.69
N LEU A 223 10.41 -7.22 -4.39
CA LEU A 223 9.48 -6.90 -5.46
C LEU A 223 9.45 -8.00 -6.55
N TYR A 224 10.60 -8.41 -7.05
CA TYR A 224 10.69 -9.50 -8.03
C TYR A 224 10.13 -10.81 -7.48
N TRP A 225 10.50 -11.14 -6.24
CA TRP A 225 10.04 -12.37 -5.59
C TRP A 225 8.51 -12.39 -5.46
N MET A 226 7.91 -11.28 -5.00
CA MET A 226 6.46 -11.16 -4.83
C MET A 226 5.72 -11.34 -6.17
N ILE A 227 6.17 -10.67 -7.23
CA ILE A 227 5.54 -10.77 -8.54
C ILE A 227 5.71 -12.18 -9.13
N LYS A 228 6.86 -12.82 -8.91
CA LYS A 228 7.09 -14.18 -9.39
C LYS A 228 6.26 -15.22 -8.64
N GLN A 229 6.11 -15.06 -7.32
CA GLN A 229 5.37 -16.00 -6.48
C GLN A 229 3.85 -15.88 -6.64
N PHE A 230 3.33 -14.67 -6.69
CA PHE A 230 1.88 -14.38 -6.66
C PHE A 230 1.33 -13.84 -7.98
N GLY A 231 2.16 -13.65 -8.98
CA GLY A 231 1.77 -13.13 -10.28
C GLY A 231 1.74 -11.59 -10.37
N PRO A 232 1.51 -11.07 -11.59
CA PRO A 232 1.55 -9.64 -11.86
C PRO A 232 0.43 -8.85 -11.15
N ASP A 233 -0.63 -9.52 -10.73
CA ASP A 233 -1.80 -8.92 -10.09
C ASP A 233 -1.73 -8.94 -8.54
N VAL A 234 -0.57 -9.23 -7.95
CA VAL A 234 -0.35 -9.06 -6.51
C VAL A 234 -0.46 -7.58 -6.13
N ASN A 235 -1.18 -7.27 -5.04
CA ASN A 235 -1.28 -5.90 -4.54
C ASN A 235 -0.01 -5.55 -3.75
N LEU A 236 0.65 -4.44 -4.10
CA LEU A 236 1.92 -4.01 -3.52
C LEU A 236 1.81 -2.60 -2.94
N ALA A 237 2.28 -2.45 -1.71
CA ALA A 237 2.35 -1.19 -1.00
C ALA A 237 3.80 -0.70 -0.83
N ASN A 238 3.94 0.53 -0.38
CA ASN A 238 5.22 1.21 -0.14
C ASN A 238 6.11 1.31 -1.39
N VAL A 239 5.50 1.40 -2.57
CA VAL A 239 6.23 1.72 -3.80
C VAL A 239 6.58 3.21 -3.78
N GLU A 240 7.85 3.56 -3.86
CA GLU A 240 8.28 4.95 -3.92
C GLU A 240 8.03 5.55 -5.31
N TRP A 241 7.91 6.88 -5.38
CA TRP A 241 7.59 7.57 -6.63
C TRP A 241 8.57 7.27 -7.78
N ASP A 242 9.83 7.07 -7.48
CA ASP A 242 10.88 6.73 -8.46
C ASP A 242 10.94 5.23 -8.81
N GLU A 243 10.08 4.42 -8.19
CA GLU A 243 9.99 2.97 -8.41
C GLU A 243 8.73 2.56 -9.20
N VAL A 244 7.77 3.48 -9.42
CA VAL A 244 6.48 3.15 -10.03
C VAL A 244 6.62 2.55 -11.43
N TYR A 245 7.44 3.16 -12.31
CA TYR A 245 7.69 2.60 -13.64
C TYR A 245 8.41 1.26 -13.57
N PHE A 246 9.39 1.14 -12.66
CA PHE A 246 10.11 -0.11 -12.49
C PHE A 246 9.19 -1.24 -12.00
N THR A 247 8.30 -0.95 -11.05
CA THR A 247 7.26 -1.88 -10.60
C THR A 247 6.37 -2.32 -11.75
N GLU A 248 5.95 -1.36 -12.59
CA GLU A 248 5.05 -1.66 -13.71
C GLU A 248 5.73 -2.52 -14.79
N ILE A 249 6.98 -2.23 -15.18
CA ILE A 249 7.69 -3.07 -16.15
C ILE A 249 8.01 -4.46 -15.60
N THR A 250 8.22 -4.59 -14.28
CA THR A 250 8.39 -5.88 -13.63
C THR A 250 7.10 -6.70 -13.68
N ARG A 251 5.95 -6.08 -13.35
CA ARG A 251 4.64 -6.74 -13.47
C ARG A 251 4.35 -7.21 -14.90
N ARG A 252 4.82 -6.50 -15.90
CA ARG A 252 4.67 -6.87 -17.32
C ARG A 252 5.69 -7.89 -17.80
N GLY A 253 6.65 -8.28 -16.95
CA GLY A 253 7.71 -9.22 -17.30
C GLY A 253 8.72 -8.67 -18.32
N ILE A 254 8.92 -7.35 -18.37
CA ILE A 254 9.83 -6.67 -19.31
C ILE A 254 10.95 -5.87 -18.61
N SER A 255 11.21 -6.15 -17.34
CA SER A 255 12.24 -5.45 -16.54
C SER A 255 13.68 -5.94 -16.79
N GLY A 256 13.88 -7.00 -17.56
CA GLY A 256 15.20 -7.48 -17.99
C GLY A 256 15.68 -8.74 -17.28
N ASP A 257 15.99 -8.67 -16.01
CA ASP A 257 16.75 -9.74 -15.34
C ASP A 257 15.99 -11.06 -15.10
N GLU A 258 14.66 -11.04 -15.04
CA GLU A 258 13.84 -12.21 -14.75
C GLU A 258 12.67 -12.42 -15.71
N SER A 259 12.68 -11.76 -16.86
CA SER A 259 11.59 -11.93 -17.81
C SER A 259 11.76 -13.20 -18.62
N ASP A 260 11.04 -14.24 -18.26
CA ASP A 260 10.93 -15.48 -19.07
C ASP A 260 10.33 -15.23 -20.45
N GLN A 261 9.73 -14.05 -20.67
CA GLN A 261 9.13 -13.64 -21.94
C GLN A 261 10.14 -13.41 -23.08
N TYR A 262 11.44 -13.21 -22.77
CA TYR A 262 12.49 -13.12 -23.78
C TYR A 262 13.19 -14.44 -24.04
N LYS A 263 12.91 -15.45 -23.25
CA LYS A 263 13.35 -16.81 -23.54
C LYS A 263 12.42 -17.31 -24.63
N SER A 264 12.78 -17.02 -25.88
CA SER A 264 12.09 -17.54 -27.06
C SER A 264 11.85 -19.04 -26.85
N GLU A 265 10.62 -19.46 -27.08
CA GLU A 265 10.32 -20.82 -27.44
C GLU A 265 11.20 -21.15 -28.66
N GLY A 266 12.35 -21.81 -28.41
CA GLY A 266 13.26 -22.32 -29.41
C GLY A 266 12.74 -23.63 -29.97
#